data_132736211bbe9e88910ce1686ec26a09
#
_entry.id   132736211bbe9e88910ce1686ec26a09
#
_cell.length_a   1.000
_cell.length_b   1.000
_cell.length_c   1.000
_cell.angle_alpha   90.00
_cell.angle_beta   90.00
_cell.angle_gamma   90.00
#
_symmetry.space_group_name_H-M   'P 1'
#
loop_
_entity.id
_entity.type
_entity.pdbx_description
1 polymer ?
#
loop_
_entity_poly.entity_id
_entity_poly.type
_entity_poly.pdbx_seq_one_letter_code
_entity_poly.pdbx_strand_id
1 'polypeptide(L)'
;FWAVLDHLQTLQPAFGGNRRPKFAFRFKRLIHVVDSTTIQLMARSLNWAKHRRRKAAAKCHVRLNLQSFLPRCAIVDTAAEHDSVRARELCAHVQAGEIVIFDKAYMDFAHLADLARRDVYWVTRAKDNLQFRVVRQLQNGAAGHILRDDRIALTGIVKKDYPVELRRVAAMVEVDGQLREMIFLTNNIDWSPQTIADLYRCRWSIEVFFKELKQTLQLADFLGHSERAVKWQVWTALLAYVLLRFCAWLGKWSHSFTRLFALIRSALWQHCELRSLLELYGTANGGGRFLGTPQQAYLAGFG
;
A
#
# COMPACT_ATOMS: atom_id res chain seq x y z
N PHE A 1 -15.02 -0.13 10.78
CA PHE A 1 -13.59 -0.02 10.52
C PHE A 1 -13.10 1.42 10.71
N TRP A 2 -13.58 2.38 9.91
CA TRP A 2 -13.09 3.77 9.96
C TRP A 2 -13.28 4.40 11.33
N ALA A 3 -14.45 4.24 11.96
CA ALA A 3 -14.70 4.74 13.31
C ALA A 3 -13.72 4.18 14.36
N VAL A 4 -13.32 2.92 14.25
CA VAL A 4 -12.31 2.34 15.14
C VAL A 4 -10.93 2.94 14.87
N LEU A 5 -10.53 3.08 13.60
CA LEU A 5 -9.26 3.69 13.25
C LEU A 5 -9.17 5.14 13.76
N ASP A 6 -10.22 5.93 13.54
CA ASP A 6 -10.29 7.32 14.00
C ASP A 6 -10.26 7.39 15.54
N HIS A 7 -10.97 6.50 16.21
CA HIS A 7 -10.95 6.40 17.67
C HIS A 7 -9.55 6.08 18.20
N LEU A 8 -8.84 5.11 17.62
CA LEU A 8 -7.48 4.78 18.01
C LEU A 8 -6.51 5.94 17.78
N GLN A 9 -6.68 6.71 16.70
CA GLN A 9 -5.88 7.91 16.43
C GLN A 9 -6.23 9.08 17.35
N THR A 10 -7.49 9.17 17.81
CA THR A 10 -7.91 10.15 18.81
C THR A 10 -7.32 9.82 20.17
N LEU A 11 -7.38 8.56 20.59
CA LEU A 11 -6.77 8.09 21.84
C LEU A 11 -5.25 8.27 21.86
N GLN A 12 -4.61 8.05 20.73
CA GLN A 12 -3.18 8.10 20.55
C GLN A 12 -2.81 8.84 19.25
N PRO A 13 -2.73 10.18 19.28
CA PRO A 13 -2.47 10.97 18.06
C PRO A 13 -1.15 10.63 17.35
N ALA A 14 -0.17 10.08 18.10
CA ALA A 14 1.08 9.59 17.52
C ALA A 14 0.95 8.22 16.82
N PHE A 15 -0.19 7.52 16.99
CA PHE A 15 -0.45 6.28 16.28
C PHE A 15 -0.66 6.53 14.78
N GLY A 16 0.12 5.86 13.98
CA GLY A 16 0.14 6.12 12.53
C GLY A 16 1.12 7.22 12.12
N GLY A 17 1.82 7.84 13.09
CA GLY A 17 3.00 8.67 12.83
C GLY A 17 4.23 7.81 12.52
N ASN A 18 5.01 8.29 11.61
CA ASN A 18 6.38 7.96 11.24
C ASN A 18 6.96 6.57 11.61
N ARG A 19 6.61 5.52 10.88
CA ARG A 19 7.30 4.23 11.06
C ARG A 19 7.91 3.59 9.81
N ARG A 20 7.66 4.05 8.55
CA ARG A 20 8.28 3.44 7.34
C ARG A 20 8.07 4.30 6.09
N PRO A 21 8.83 4.07 5.03
CA PRO A 21 10.26 3.79 4.92
C PRO A 21 11.09 5.05 5.18
N LYS A 22 12.38 4.92 5.52
CA LYS A 22 13.27 6.07 5.80
C LYS A 22 13.24 7.17 4.73
N PHE A 23 13.00 6.80 3.47
CA PHE A 23 12.86 7.73 2.35
C PHE A 23 11.60 8.60 2.45
N ALA A 24 10.45 8.02 2.83
CA ALA A 24 9.18 8.77 2.95
C ALA A 24 9.26 9.89 4.00
N PHE A 25 10.14 9.78 4.99
CA PHE A 25 10.34 10.81 6.01
C PHE A 25 11.08 12.06 5.52
N ARG A 26 11.74 11.99 4.38
CA ARG A 26 12.33 13.19 3.75
C ARG A 26 11.25 14.14 3.24
N PHE A 27 10.04 13.62 3.01
CA PHE A 27 8.91 14.44 2.61
C PHE A 27 8.11 14.87 3.84
N LYS A 28 7.91 16.16 4.00
CA LYS A 28 6.96 16.72 4.97
C LYS A 28 5.50 16.46 4.57
N ARG A 29 5.28 15.98 3.34
CA ARG A 29 4.00 15.70 2.71
C ARG A 29 3.61 14.26 2.92
N LEU A 30 2.31 13.99 3.05
CA LEU A 30 1.82 12.62 3.11
C LEU A 30 1.97 11.95 1.73
N ILE A 31 2.41 10.71 1.75
CA ILE A 31 2.57 9.89 0.55
C ILE A 31 1.58 8.73 0.63
N HIS A 32 0.76 8.61 -0.40
CA HIS A 32 -0.21 7.54 -0.56
C HIS A 32 0.22 6.62 -1.69
N VAL A 33 0.05 5.32 -1.47
CA VAL A 33 0.16 4.32 -2.54
C VAL A 33 -1.24 3.78 -2.82
N VAL A 34 -1.63 3.75 -4.08
CA VAL A 34 -2.91 3.20 -4.53
C VAL A 34 -2.64 1.96 -5.35
N ASP A 35 -3.19 0.86 -4.91
CA ASP A 35 -3.12 -0.42 -5.62
C ASP A 35 -4.28 -1.33 -5.23
N SER A 36 -4.41 -2.47 -5.90
CA SER A 36 -5.43 -3.47 -5.61
C SER A 36 -4.83 -4.86 -5.49
N THR A 37 -5.55 -5.70 -4.78
CA THR A 37 -5.23 -7.11 -4.74
C THR A 37 -6.44 -7.95 -5.11
N THR A 38 -6.24 -8.95 -5.96
CA THR A 38 -7.28 -9.91 -6.32
C THR A 38 -7.34 -11.01 -5.25
N ILE A 39 -8.54 -11.30 -4.81
CA ILE A 39 -8.88 -12.32 -3.84
C ILE A 39 -9.66 -13.40 -4.58
N GLN A 40 -9.06 -14.58 -4.73
CA GLN A 40 -9.72 -15.70 -5.40
C GLN A 40 -10.85 -16.23 -4.51
N LEU A 41 -11.99 -16.52 -5.13
CA LEU A 41 -13.17 -17.04 -4.47
C LEU A 41 -13.52 -18.41 -5.02
N MET A 42 -14.31 -19.18 -4.25
CA MET A 42 -14.81 -20.46 -4.72
C MET A 42 -15.82 -20.29 -5.88
N ALA A 43 -15.99 -21.33 -6.67
CA ALA A 43 -16.92 -21.34 -7.81
C ALA A 43 -18.38 -20.99 -7.43
N ARG A 44 -18.78 -21.25 -6.19
CA ARG A 44 -20.10 -20.87 -5.66
C ARG A 44 -20.37 -19.37 -5.63
N SER A 45 -19.31 -18.54 -5.74
CA SER A 45 -19.42 -17.07 -5.79
C SER A 45 -19.54 -16.52 -7.23
N LEU A 46 -19.61 -17.37 -8.26
CA LEU A 46 -19.68 -16.95 -9.66
C LEU A 46 -20.87 -16.06 -10.00
N ASN A 47 -21.96 -16.17 -9.28
CA ASN A 47 -23.19 -15.41 -9.55
C ASN A 47 -22.98 -13.89 -9.43
N TRP A 48 -22.10 -13.44 -8.52
CA TRP A 48 -21.85 -12.04 -8.28
C TRP A 48 -20.39 -11.62 -8.57
N ALA A 49 -19.44 -12.56 -8.53
CA ALA A 49 -17.99 -12.26 -8.61
C ALA A 49 -17.33 -12.89 -9.84
N LYS A 50 -18.02 -12.96 -10.96
CA LYS A 50 -17.46 -13.53 -12.20
C LYS A 50 -16.27 -12.68 -12.69
N HIS A 51 -15.08 -13.28 -12.71
CA HIS A 51 -13.84 -12.60 -13.13
C HIS A 51 -13.33 -13.07 -14.49
N ARG A 52 -13.20 -14.38 -14.69
CA ARG A 52 -12.76 -15.01 -15.95
C ARG A 52 -13.59 -16.27 -16.15
N ARG A 53 -13.44 -16.92 -17.33
CA ARG A 53 -14.13 -18.21 -17.60
C ARG A 53 -14.02 -19.13 -16.36
N ARG A 54 -15.16 -19.39 -15.70
CA ARG A 54 -15.32 -20.28 -14.52
C ARG A 54 -14.51 -19.92 -13.25
N LYS A 55 -14.03 -18.66 -13.12
CA LYS A 55 -13.35 -18.20 -11.89
C LYS A 55 -14.09 -17.04 -11.26
N ALA A 56 -14.28 -17.12 -9.96
CA ALA A 56 -14.82 -16.03 -9.15
C ALA A 56 -13.67 -15.32 -8.43
N ALA A 57 -13.70 -13.99 -8.39
CA ALA A 57 -12.75 -13.21 -7.63
C ALA A 57 -13.38 -11.89 -7.17
N ALA A 58 -13.04 -11.47 -5.98
CA ALA A 58 -13.22 -10.12 -5.50
C ALA A 58 -11.89 -9.35 -5.62
N LYS A 59 -11.97 -8.04 -5.62
CA LYS A 59 -10.82 -7.16 -5.62
C LYS A 59 -10.92 -6.20 -4.45
N CYS A 60 -9.84 -6.07 -3.71
CA CYS A 60 -9.70 -5.09 -2.64
C CYS A 60 -8.74 -3.99 -3.12
N HIS A 61 -9.29 -2.82 -3.37
CA HIS A 61 -8.54 -1.61 -3.73
C HIS A 61 -8.24 -0.85 -2.45
N VAL A 62 -7.02 -0.37 -2.30
CA VAL A 62 -6.59 0.34 -1.10
C VAL A 62 -5.77 1.56 -1.45
N ARG A 63 -6.03 2.66 -0.76
CA ARG A 63 -5.11 3.78 -0.62
C ARG A 63 -4.42 3.67 0.73
N LEU A 64 -3.15 3.34 0.70
CA LEU A 64 -2.30 3.16 1.87
C LEU A 64 -1.47 4.42 2.13
N ASN A 65 -1.48 4.93 3.35
CA ASN A 65 -0.53 5.96 3.76
C ASN A 65 0.84 5.31 4.01
N LEU A 66 1.87 5.82 3.33
CA LEU A 66 3.19 5.20 3.35
C LEU A 66 3.95 5.44 4.67
N GLN A 67 3.72 6.59 5.31
CA GLN A 67 4.38 6.92 6.58
C GLN A 67 3.81 6.11 7.75
N SER A 68 2.49 6.00 7.82
CA SER A 68 1.81 5.27 8.91
C SER A 68 1.64 3.78 8.63
N PHE A 69 1.70 3.39 7.37
CA PHE A 69 1.37 2.04 6.90
C PHE A 69 -0.07 1.61 7.25
N LEU A 70 -0.98 2.60 7.30
CA LEU A 70 -2.39 2.40 7.58
C LEU A 70 -3.23 2.73 6.34
N PRO A 71 -4.30 1.96 6.07
CA PRO A 71 -5.22 2.27 5.00
C PRO A 71 -5.96 3.59 5.29
N ARG A 72 -6.14 4.42 4.26
CA ARG A 72 -6.89 5.67 4.30
C ARG A 72 -8.17 5.62 3.47
N CYS A 73 -8.27 4.66 2.58
CA CYS A 73 -9.46 4.31 1.84
C CYS A 73 -9.35 2.86 1.40
N ALA A 74 -10.45 2.13 1.41
CA ALA A 74 -10.53 0.78 0.89
C ALA A 74 -11.88 0.54 0.24
N ILE A 75 -11.88 -0.15 -0.90
CA ILE A 75 -13.07 -0.53 -1.66
C ILE A 75 -12.98 -2.02 -1.95
N VAL A 76 -14.02 -2.75 -1.60
CA VAL A 76 -14.14 -4.18 -1.91
C VAL A 76 -15.21 -4.36 -2.96
N ASP A 77 -14.80 -4.86 -4.13
CA ASP A 77 -15.67 -4.98 -5.30
C ASP A 77 -15.43 -6.29 -6.04
N THR A 78 -16.20 -6.51 -7.11
CA THR A 78 -15.94 -7.61 -8.03
C THR A 78 -14.64 -7.36 -8.81
N ALA A 79 -13.93 -8.44 -9.17
CA ALA A 79 -12.70 -8.29 -9.94
C ALA A 79 -12.94 -7.97 -11.44
N ALA A 80 -14.19 -7.70 -11.84
CA ALA A 80 -14.54 -7.32 -13.20
C ALA A 80 -14.26 -5.84 -13.51
N GLU A 81 -14.34 -4.98 -12.49
CA GLU A 81 -14.12 -3.54 -12.64
C GLU A 81 -12.64 -3.21 -12.92
N HIS A 82 -12.42 -2.22 -13.79
CA HIS A 82 -11.07 -1.71 -14.05
C HIS A 82 -10.54 -0.86 -12.89
N ASP A 83 -9.27 -1.01 -12.59
CA ASP A 83 -8.58 -0.29 -11.50
C ASP A 83 -8.68 1.23 -11.64
N SER A 84 -8.64 1.75 -12.87
CA SER A 84 -8.75 3.19 -13.15
C SER A 84 -10.10 3.80 -12.74
N VAL A 85 -11.19 3.02 -12.76
CA VAL A 85 -12.52 3.50 -12.34
C VAL A 85 -12.52 3.79 -10.84
N ARG A 86 -11.91 2.90 -10.04
CA ARG A 86 -11.82 3.06 -8.57
C ARG A 86 -10.79 4.08 -8.11
N ALA A 87 -9.84 4.46 -8.98
CA ALA A 87 -8.82 5.46 -8.64
C ALA A 87 -9.43 6.78 -8.17
N ARG A 88 -10.49 7.25 -8.82
CA ARG A 88 -11.15 8.52 -8.49
C ARG A 88 -11.76 8.50 -7.08
N GLU A 89 -12.45 7.42 -6.74
CA GLU A 89 -13.06 7.22 -5.42
C GLU A 89 -11.99 7.11 -4.33
N LEU A 90 -10.94 6.32 -4.57
CA LEU A 90 -9.81 6.17 -3.65
C LEU A 90 -9.10 7.50 -3.38
N CYS A 91 -9.04 8.39 -4.36
CA CYS A 91 -8.35 9.67 -4.27
C CYS A 91 -9.26 10.87 -3.98
N ALA A 92 -10.57 10.66 -3.75
CA ALA A 92 -11.53 11.74 -3.56
C ALA A 92 -11.14 12.71 -2.43
N HIS A 93 -10.58 12.19 -1.34
CA HIS A 93 -10.22 12.96 -0.14
C HIS A 93 -8.71 13.19 0.01
N VAL A 94 -7.94 13.08 -1.06
CA VAL A 94 -6.51 13.46 -1.04
C VAL A 94 -6.42 14.98 -1.07
N GLN A 95 -5.61 15.53 -0.18
CA GLN A 95 -5.50 16.98 0.02
C GLN A 95 -4.42 17.58 -0.88
N ALA A 96 -4.54 18.90 -1.11
CA ALA A 96 -3.51 19.67 -1.82
C ALA A 96 -2.13 19.47 -1.16
N GLY A 97 -1.12 19.30 -1.99
CA GLY A 97 0.25 19.09 -1.53
C GLY A 97 0.59 17.64 -1.16
N GLU A 98 -0.36 16.73 -1.04
CA GLU A 98 -0.09 15.31 -0.83
C GLU A 98 0.41 14.64 -2.12
N ILE A 99 1.00 13.46 -1.98
CA ILE A 99 1.60 12.70 -3.08
C ILE A 99 0.87 11.38 -3.23
N VAL A 100 0.48 11.01 -4.46
CA VAL A 100 -0.13 9.72 -4.76
C VAL A 100 0.74 8.94 -5.75
N ILE A 101 1.01 7.70 -5.43
CA ILE A 101 1.78 6.79 -6.29
C ILE A 101 0.82 5.71 -6.82
N PHE A 102 0.81 5.54 -8.14
CA PHE A 102 -0.04 4.57 -8.83
C PHE A 102 0.77 3.55 -9.60
N ASP A 103 0.24 2.32 -9.74
CA ASP A 103 0.69 1.43 -10.81
C ASP A 103 0.12 1.89 -12.17
N LYS A 104 0.76 1.45 -13.26
CA LYS A 104 0.34 1.76 -14.65
C LYS A 104 -1.11 1.36 -14.96
N ALA A 105 -1.67 0.39 -14.23
CA ALA A 105 -3.07 -0.03 -14.37
C ALA A 105 -4.07 1.06 -14.01
N TYR A 106 -3.68 1.97 -13.12
CA TYR A 106 -4.49 3.11 -12.66
C TYR A 106 -4.36 4.35 -13.56
N MET A 107 -3.57 4.30 -14.61
CA MET A 107 -3.30 5.45 -15.47
C MET A 107 -4.54 5.83 -16.29
N ASP A 108 -5.19 6.91 -15.86
CA ASP A 108 -6.28 7.63 -16.51
C ASP A 108 -5.91 9.11 -16.51
N PHE A 109 -5.65 9.67 -17.68
CA PHE A 109 -5.15 11.04 -17.81
C PHE A 109 -6.16 12.10 -17.35
N ALA A 110 -7.46 11.88 -17.53
CA ALA A 110 -8.47 12.79 -17.02
C ALA A 110 -8.48 12.82 -15.47
N HIS A 111 -8.28 11.67 -14.82
CA HIS A 111 -8.13 11.61 -13.37
C HIS A 111 -6.83 12.25 -12.91
N LEU A 112 -5.70 11.99 -13.59
CA LEU A 112 -4.40 12.60 -13.26
C LEU A 112 -4.43 14.12 -13.43
N ALA A 113 -5.17 14.64 -14.43
CA ALA A 113 -5.39 16.07 -14.62
C ALA A 113 -6.24 16.67 -13.49
N ASP A 114 -7.25 15.93 -13.02
CA ASP A 114 -8.05 16.35 -11.87
C ASP A 114 -7.20 16.46 -10.60
N LEU A 115 -6.36 15.49 -10.32
CA LEU A 115 -5.43 15.54 -9.20
C LEU A 115 -4.48 16.74 -9.31
N ALA A 116 -3.93 17.00 -10.49
CA ALA A 116 -3.05 18.13 -10.72
C ALA A 116 -3.76 19.48 -10.49
N ARG A 117 -5.03 19.63 -10.93
CA ARG A 117 -5.86 20.83 -10.67
C ARG A 117 -6.16 21.06 -9.18
N ARG A 118 -6.14 19.98 -8.39
CA ARG A 118 -6.32 20.01 -6.93
C ARG A 118 -4.99 20.17 -6.19
N ASP A 119 -3.89 20.50 -6.87
CA ASP A 119 -2.54 20.60 -6.32
C ASP A 119 -2.05 19.31 -5.65
N VAL A 120 -2.55 18.17 -6.08
CA VAL A 120 -2.07 16.85 -5.65
C VAL A 120 -0.96 16.40 -6.59
N TYR A 121 0.18 16.04 -6.02
CA TYR A 121 1.29 15.46 -6.78
C TYR A 121 1.05 13.97 -7.01
N TRP A 122 1.47 13.48 -8.16
CA TRP A 122 1.36 12.07 -8.45
C TRP A 122 2.59 11.55 -9.20
N VAL A 123 2.87 10.26 -9.01
CA VAL A 123 3.89 9.50 -9.74
C VAL A 123 3.28 8.19 -10.21
N THR A 124 3.48 7.87 -11.48
CA THR A 124 3.05 6.59 -12.08
C THR A 124 4.07 6.08 -13.07
N ARG A 125 3.97 4.82 -13.46
CA ARG A 125 4.73 4.24 -14.55
C ARG A 125 4.00 4.46 -15.88
N ALA A 126 4.73 4.89 -16.93
CA ALA A 126 4.18 5.04 -18.26
C ALA A 126 3.71 3.69 -18.85
N LYS A 127 2.67 3.73 -19.66
CA LYS A 127 2.30 2.61 -20.54
C LYS A 127 3.23 2.61 -21.76
N ASP A 128 3.50 1.42 -22.28
CA ASP A 128 4.48 1.25 -23.39
C ASP A 128 4.03 1.92 -24.69
N ASN A 129 2.73 2.13 -24.86
CA ASN A 129 2.11 2.78 -26.02
C ASN A 129 1.83 4.28 -25.83
N LEU A 130 2.48 4.93 -24.85
CA LEU A 130 2.28 6.35 -24.61
C LEU A 130 2.78 7.20 -25.77
N GLN A 131 1.90 8.05 -26.32
CA GLN A 131 2.21 8.99 -27.39
C GLN A 131 2.51 10.37 -26.82
N PHE A 132 3.69 10.90 -27.08
CA PHE A 132 4.14 12.20 -26.59
C PHE A 132 5.15 12.83 -27.55
N ARG A 133 5.38 14.12 -27.38
CA ARG A 133 6.52 14.83 -27.93
C ARG A 133 7.37 15.42 -26.81
N VAL A 134 8.67 15.39 -26.93
CA VAL A 134 9.59 16.07 -26.01
C VAL A 134 9.49 17.57 -26.26
N VAL A 135 9.23 18.32 -25.21
CA VAL A 135 9.18 19.78 -25.23
C VAL A 135 10.54 20.35 -24.83
N ARG A 136 11.14 19.79 -23.79
CA ARG A 136 12.43 20.19 -23.28
C ARG A 136 13.13 19.01 -22.58
N GLN A 137 14.41 18.84 -22.88
CA GLN A 137 15.28 17.96 -22.07
C GLN A 137 15.76 18.72 -20.83
N LEU A 138 15.55 18.14 -19.65
CA LEU A 138 15.97 18.72 -18.37
C LEU A 138 17.35 18.24 -17.98
N GLN A 139 17.76 17.04 -18.43
CA GLN A 139 19.06 16.46 -18.22
C GLN A 139 19.56 15.85 -19.53
N ASN A 140 20.78 16.27 -19.95
CA ASN A 140 21.47 15.72 -21.10
C ASN A 140 22.41 14.59 -20.65
N GLY A 141 22.07 13.36 -21.01
CA GLY A 141 22.86 12.18 -20.71
C GLY A 141 22.50 11.47 -19.40
N ALA A 142 23.03 10.25 -19.24
CA ALA A 142 22.80 9.42 -18.07
C ALA A 142 23.62 9.93 -16.88
N ALA A 143 22.98 9.99 -15.70
CA ALA A 143 23.67 10.25 -14.44
C ALA A 143 23.25 9.16 -13.43
N GLY A 144 24.16 8.28 -13.11
CA GLY A 144 23.88 7.10 -12.28
C GLY A 144 22.85 6.18 -12.92
N HIS A 145 21.73 5.94 -12.23
CA HIS A 145 20.64 5.11 -12.75
C HIS A 145 19.62 5.87 -13.61
N ILE A 146 19.72 7.19 -13.70
CA ILE A 146 18.82 8.02 -14.50
C ILE A 146 19.33 8.09 -15.94
N LEU A 147 18.50 7.66 -16.87
CA LEU A 147 18.82 7.64 -18.31
C LEU A 147 18.37 8.91 -19.01
N ARG A 148 17.18 9.41 -18.66
CA ARG A 148 16.58 10.61 -19.28
C ARG A 148 15.68 11.34 -18.30
N ASP A 149 15.61 12.64 -18.47
CA ASP A 149 14.69 13.52 -17.74
C ASP A 149 14.18 14.59 -18.70
N ASP A 150 12.91 14.50 -19.06
CA ASP A 150 12.31 15.30 -20.10
C ASP A 150 10.99 15.96 -19.62
N ARG A 151 10.72 17.18 -20.06
CA ARG A 151 9.36 17.71 -20.14
C ARG A 151 8.73 17.26 -21.45
N ILE A 152 7.54 16.71 -21.35
CA ILE A 152 6.80 16.18 -22.50
C ILE A 152 5.41 16.78 -22.59
N ALA A 153 4.88 16.85 -23.78
CA ALA A 153 3.48 17.09 -24.04
C ALA A 153 2.85 15.84 -24.66
N LEU A 154 1.71 15.43 -24.11
CA LEU A 154 0.97 14.30 -24.67
C LEU A 154 0.45 14.63 -26.07
N THR A 155 0.37 13.60 -26.92
CA THR A 155 -0.16 13.68 -28.27
C THR A 155 -1.28 12.65 -28.47
N GLY A 156 -1.93 12.65 -29.62
CA GLY A 156 -3.03 11.74 -29.90
C GLY A 156 -4.27 12.03 -29.06
N ILE A 157 -5.06 10.99 -28.79
CA ILE A 157 -6.37 11.11 -28.15
C ILE A 157 -6.26 11.63 -26.69
N VAL A 158 -5.25 11.18 -25.98
CA VAL A 158 -5.04 11.52 -24.55
C VAL A 158 -4.64 12.99 -24.28
N LYS A 159 -4.27 13.73 -25.33
CA LYS A 159 -3.96 15.17 -25.21
C LYS A 159 -5.16 15.98 -24.71
N LYS A 160 -6.38 15.59 -25.04
CA LYS A 160 -7.60 16.25 -24.59
C LYS A 160 -7.79 16.12 -23.07
N ASP A 161 -7.43 14.97 -22.54
CA ASP A 161 -7.62 14.65 -21.13
C ASP A 161 -6.54 15.30 -20.22
N TYR A 162 -5.34 15.50 -20.77
CA TYR A 162 -4.24 16.15 -20.07
C TYR A 162 -3.50 17.13 -20.99
N PRO A 163 -3.97 18.37 -21.09
CA PRO A 163 -3.45 19.35 -22.07
C PRO A 163 -2.14 20.03 -21.66
N VAL A 164 -1.72 19.87 -20.40
CA VAL A 164 -0.50 20.50 -19.87
C VAL A 164 0.72 19.57 -19.99
N GLU A 165 1.91 20.16 -19.84
CA GLU A 165 3.15 19.40 -19.88
C GLU A 165 3.31 18.51 -18.65
N LEU A 166 3.94 17.38 -18.86
CA LEU A 166 4.32 16.39 -17.85
C LEU A 166 5.83 16.22 -17.80
N ARG A 167 6.33 15.71 -16.71
CA ARG A 167 7.70 15.25 -16.61
C ARG A 167 7.78 13.75 -16.80
N ARG A 168 8.71 13.33 -17.63
CA ARG A 168 9.04 11.95 -17.94
C ARG A 168 10.47 11.67 -17.48
N VAL A 169 10.63 10.69 -16.60
CA VAL A 169 11.93 10.23 -16.12
C VAL A 169 12.12 8.77 -16.53
N ALA A 170 13.18 8.47 -17.25
CA ALA A 170 13.59 7.10 -17.55
C ALA A 170 14.77 6.73 -16.66
N ALA A 171 14.65 5.60 -15.97
CA ALA A 171 15.69 5.13 -15.05
C ALA A 171 15.86 3.61 -15.13
N MET A 172 17.09 3.15 -14.86
CA MET A 172 17.36 1.73 -14.62
C MET A 172 16.96 1.36 -13.21
N VAL A 173 16.08 0.40 -13.09
CA VAL A 173 15.57 -0.10 -11.81
C VAL A 173 15.84 -1.60 -11.72
N GLU A 174 16.36 -2.04 -10.59
CA GLU A 174 16.52 -3.46 -10.33
C GLU A 174 15.17 -4.10 -9.97
N VAL A 175 14.78 -5.09 -10.74
CA VAL A 175 13.56 -5.90 -10.54
C VAL A 175 13.94 -7.36 -10.66
N ASP A 176 13.71 -8.13 -9.61
CA ASP A 176 14.04 -9.56 -9.54
C ASP A 176 15.53 -9.86 -9.89
N GLY A 177 16.44 -9.02 -9.42
CA GLY A 177 17.89 -9.14 -9.68
C GLY A 177 18.31 -8.73 -11.10
N GLN A 178 17.41 -8.18 -11.91
CA GLN A 178 17.70 -7.69 -13.26
C GLN A 178 17.49 -6.19 -13.35
N LEU A 179 18.41 -5.49 -13.98
CA LEU A 179 18.26 -4.09 -14.32
C LEU A 179 17.32 -3.94 -15.52
N ARG A 180 16.24 -3.17 -15.34
CA ARG A 180 15.25 -2.88 -16.38
C ARG A 180 15.03 -1.39 -16.49
N GLU A 181 14.90 -0.89 -17.72
CA GLU A 181 14.47 0.48 -17.93
C GLU A 181 13.00 0.62 -17.52
N MET A 182 12.74 1.62 -16.68
CA MET A 182 11.39 2.04 -16.31
C MET A 182 11.20 3.51 -16.62
N ILE A 183 10.01 3.83 -17.14
CA ILE A 183 9.63 5.20 -17.47
C ILE A 183 8.58 5.66 -16.49
N PHE A 184 8.86 6.74 -15.77
CA PHE A 184 7.96 7.36 -14.80
C PHE A 184 7.39 8.65 -15.34
N LEU A 185 6.14 8.94 -14.97
CA LEU A 185 5.45 10.18 -15.27
C LEU A 185 5.05 10.86 -13.96
N THR A 186 5.12 12.18 -13.94
CA THR A 186 4.69 13.00 -12.81
C THR A 186 4.29 14.41 -13.26
N ASN A 187 3.43 15.06 -12.48
CA ASN A 187 3.14 16.48 -12.61
C ASN A 187 4.14 17.37 -11.85
N ASN A 188 5.04 16.80 -11.06
CA ASN A 188 6.04 17.59 -10.34
C ASN A 188 7.29 17.81 -11.20
N ILE A 189 7.64 19.08 -11.40
CA ILE A 189 8.77 19.49 -12.22
C ILE A 189 10.02 19.85 -11.40
N ASP A 190 9.90 19.97 -10.07
CA ASP A 190 10.97 20.51 -9.20
C ASP A 190 11.79 19.42 -8.52
N TRP A 191 11.20 18.23 -8.28
CA TRP A 191 11.95 17.14 -7.62
C TRP A 191 13.10 16.65 -8.48
N SER A 192 14.15 16.12 -7.84
CA SER A 192 15.21 15.46 -8.62
C SER A 192 14.66 14.20 -9.31
N PRO A 193 15.19 13.81 -10.49
CA PRO A 193 14.74 12.60 -11.19
C PRO A 193 14.96 11.34 -10.34
N GLN A 194 16.00 11.30 -9.51
CA GLN A 194 16.23 10.22 -8.55
C GLN A 194 15.11 10.15 -7.51
N THR A 195 14.62 11.29 -7.03
CA THR A 195 13.48 11.34 -6.10
C THR A 195 12.22 10.73 -6.71
N ILE A 196 11.95 10.97 -7.99
CA ILE A 196 10.79 10.40 -8.70
C ILE A 196 10.91 8.89 -8.81
N ALA A 197 12.08 8.37 -9.17
CA ALA A 197 12.35 6.93 -9.23
C ALA A 197 12.23 6.28 -7.84
N ASP A 198 12.76 6.91 -6.80
CA ASP A 198 12.69 6.43 -5.42
C ASP A 198 11.25 6.44 -4.88
N LEU A 199 10.46 7.46 -5.19
CA LEU A 199 9.03 7.50 -4.85
C LEU A 199 8.29 6.31 -5.49
N TYR A 200 8.49 6.07 -6.78
CA TYR A 200 7.85 4.94 -7.42
C TYR A 200 8.28 3.60 -6.83
N ARG A 201 9.54 3.44 -6.45
CA ARG A 201 10.04 2.23 -5.77
C ARG A 201 9.29 1.97 -4.47
N CYS A 202 8.86 3.02 -3.76
CA CYS A 202 8.05 2.87 -2.55
C CYS A 202 6.67 2.23 -2.79
N ARG A 203 6.19 2.15 -4.04
CA ARG A 203 4.96 1.44 -4.41
C ARG A 203 4.95 -0.02 -3.91
N TRP A 204 6.10 -0.69 -3.93
CA TRP A 204 6.22 -2.07 -3.43
C TRP A 204 5.78 -2.25 -1.97
N SER A 205 5.74 -1.18 -1.19
CA SER A 205 5.28 -1.26 0.20
C SER A 205 3.84 -1.72 0.33
N ILE A 206 2.97 -1.43 -0.66
CA ILE A 206 1.58 -1.90 -0.61
C ILE A 206 1.46 -3.41 -0.87
N GLU A 207 2.42 -4.01 -1.59
CA GLU A 207 2.46 -5.46 -1.79
C GLU A 207 2.76 -6.19 -0.48
N VAL A 208 3.62 -5.60 0.37
CA VAL A 208 3.86 -6.10 1.74
C VAL A 208 2.58 -6.04 2.57
N PHE A 209 1.84 -4.93 2.49
CA PHE A 209 0.54 -4.80 3.14
C PHE A 209 -0.45 -5.88 2.67
N PHE A 210 -0.58 -6.10 1.37
CA PHE A 210 -1.45 -7.15 0.83
C PHE A 210 -1.00 -8.55 1.21
N LYS A 211 0.31 -8.79 1.29
CA LYS A 211 0.87 -10.06 1.77
C LYS A 211 0.49 -10.29 3.25
N GLU A 212 0.60 -9.28 4.09
CA GLU A 212 0.21 -9.35 5.50
C GLU A 212 -1.30 -9.67 5.63
N LEU A 213 -2.16 -9.03 4.83
CA LEU A 213 -3.60 -9.33 4.82
C LEU A 213 -3.90 -10.77 4.35
N LYS A 214 -3.36 -11.17 3.21
CA LYS A 214 -3.71 -12.45 2.58
C LYS A 214 -3.14 -13.65 3.31
N GLN A 215 -1.86 -13.60 3.64
CA GLN A 215 -1.13 -14.75 4.16
C GLN A 215 -1.21 -14.84 5.68
N THR A 216 -1.02 -13.71 6.38
CA THR A 216 -0.98 -13.70 7.83
C THR A 216 -2.39 -13.78 8.41
N LEU A 217 -3.32 -12.99 7.88
CA LEU A 217 -4.71 -12.99 8.33
C LEU A 217 -5.61 -14.00 7.61
N GLN A 218 -5.03 -14.88 6.80
CA GLN A 218 -5.71 -15.96 6.08
C GLN A 218 -6.95 -15.49 5.29
N LEU A 219 -6.84 -14.33 4.66
CA LEU A 219 -7.95 -13.75 3.90
C LEU A 219 -8.37 -14.57 2.68
N ALA A 220 -7.59 -15.58 2.29
CA ALA A 220 -7.93 -16.47 1.17
C ALA A 220 -8.98 -17.54 1.53
N ASP A 221 -9.14 -17.86 2.82
CA ASP A 221 -10.05 -18.92 3.30
C ASP A 221 -11.39 -18.32 3.71
N PHE A 222 -12.29 -18.18 2.73
CA PHE A 222 -13.60 -17.57 2.98
C PHE A 222 -14.59 -18.59 3.59
N LEU A 223 -15.18 -18.20 4.73
CA LEU A 223 -16.23 -18.98 5.42
C LEU A 223 -17.58 -18.86 4.72
N GLY A 224 -17.81 -17.78 3.99
CA GLY A 224 -19.07 -17.53 3.29
C GLY A 224 -18.85 -17.17 1.82
N HIS A 225 -19.86 -17.45 0.98
CA HIS A 225 -19.77 -17.31 -0.49
C HIS A 225 -20.59 -16.14 -1.04
N SER A 226 -21.46 -15.52 -0.23
CA SER A 226 -22.23 -14.35 -0.64
C SER A 226 -21.32 -13.10 -0.70
N GLU A 227 -21.70 -12.13 -1.51
CA GLU A 227 -21.01 -10.85 -1.60
C GLU A 227 -20.83 -10.18 -0.22
N ARG A 228 -21.91 -10.19 0.60
CA ARG A 228 -21.87 -9.62 1.94
C ARG A 228 -20.88 -10.35 2.84
N ALA A 229 -20.86 -11.68 2.81
CA ALA A 229 -19.94 -12.49 3.62
C ALA A 229 -18.49 -12.22 3.24
N VAL A 230 -18.18 -12.15 1.96
CA VAL A 230 -16.84 -11.84 1.46
C VAL A 230 -16.42 -10.42 1.87
N LYS A 231 -17.29 -9.42 1.66
CA LYS A 231 -17.01 -8.05 2.09
C LYS A 231 -16.79 -7.98 3.60
N TRP A 232 -17.61 -8.67 4.37
CA TRP A 232 -17.47 -8.73 5.83
C TRP A 232 -16.12 -9.29 6.25
N GLN A 233 -15.70 -10.40 5.67
CA GLN A 233 -14.42 -11.03 6.00
C GLN A 233 -13.22 -10.13 5.63
N VAL A 234 -13.27 -9.44 4.48
CA VAL A 234 -12.24 -8.47 4.11
C VAL A 234 -12.16 -7.32 5.11
N TRP A 235 -13.31 -6.76 5.50
CA TRP A 235 -13.34 -5.68 6.50
C TRP A 235 -12.88 -6.13 7.88
N THR A 236 -13.19 -7.36 8.28
CA THR A 236 -12.69 -7.96 9.53
C THR A 236 -11.17 -8.12 9.49
N ALA A 237 -10.62 -8.57 8.38
CA ALA A 237 -9.17 -8.67 8.21
C ALA A 237 -8.48 -7.29 8.27
N LEU A 238 -9.06 -6.28 7.62
CA LEU A 238 -8.56 -4.90 7.71
C LEU A 238 -8.62 -4.37 9.15
N LEU A 239 -9.69 -4.67 9.88
CA LEU A 239 -9.84 -4.29 11.29
C LEU A 239 -8.79 -4.98 12.16
N ALA A 240 -8.62 -6.30 12.00
CA ALA A 240 -7.59 -7.06 12.71
C ALA A 240 -6.19 -6.50 12.41
N TYR A 241 -5.92 -6.15 11.15
CA TYR A 241 -4.67 -5.51 10.77
C TYR A 241 -4.41 -4.21 11.55
N VAL A 242 -5.40 -3.30 11.60
CA VAL A 242 -5.26 -2.03 12.32
C VAL A 242 -5.07 -2.24 13.81
N LEU A 243 -5.82 -3.14 14.43
CA LEU A 243 -5.69 -3.47 15.86
C LEU A 243 -4.31 -4.06 16.18
N LEU A 244 -3.81 -4.97 15.34
CA LEU A 244 -2.46 -5.53 15.48
C LEU A 244 -1.37 -4.46 15.32
N ARG A 245 -1.54 -3.53 14.36
CA ARG A 245 -0.63 -2.39 14.21
C ARG A 245 -0.65 -1.47 15.42
N PHE A 246 -1.81 -1.27 16.03
CA PHE A 246 -1.94 -0.51 17.26
C PHE A 246 -1.26 -1.20 18.45
N CYS A 247 -1.47 -2.50 18.61
CA CYS A 247 -0.75 -3.30 19.61
C CYS A 247 0.79 -3.23 19.40
N ALA A 248 1.24 -3.38 18.16
CA ALA A 248 2.66 -3.23 17.81
C ALA A 248 3.22 -1.85 18.20
N TRP A 249 2.42 -0.81 17.99
CA TRP A 249 2.80 0.55 18.33
C TRP A 249 2.88 0.76 19.85
N LEU A 250 1.89 0.29 20.60
CA LEU A 250 1.85 0.35 22.06
C LEU A 250 3.02 -0.42 22.69
N GLY A 251 3.29 -1.62 22.21
CA GLY A 251 4.37 -2.49 22.70
C GLY A 251 5.75 -2.15 22.12
N LYS A 252 5.89 -1.05 21.36
CA LYS A 252 7.15 -0.69 20.67
C LYS A 252 7.76 -1.86 19.88
N TRP A 253 6.91 -2.67 19.28
CA TRP A 253 7.28 -3.89 18.58
C TRP A 253 8.22 -3.62 17.41
N SER A 254 9.41 -4.21 17.43
CA SER A 254 10.46 -4.01 16.41
C SER A 254 10.58 -5.14 15.39
N HIS A 255 9.86 -6.25 15.59
CA HIS A 255 9.90 -7.42 14.71
C HIS A 255 8.84 -7.37 13.61
N SER A 256 8.81 -8.42 12.78
CA SER A 256 7.86 -8.53 11.66
C SER A 256 6.39 -8.61 12.15
N PHE A 257 5.48 -8.22 11.26
CA PHE A 257 4.04 -8.36 11.50
C PHE A 257 3.61 -9.82 11.70
N THR A 258 4.19 -10.73 10.92
CA THR A 258 3.91 -12.17 11.03
C THR A 258 4.28 -12.72 12.42
N ARG A 259 5.41 -12.29 12.96
CA ARG A 259 5.82 -12.69 14.32
C ARG A 259 4.89 -12.13 15.39
N LEU A 260 4.46 -10.86 15.24
CA LEU A 260 3.47 -10.27 16.12
C LEU A 260 2.16 -11.06 16.11
N PHE A 261 1.65 -11.37 14.91
CA PHE A 261 0.43 -12.14 14.76
C PHE A 261 0.53 -13.53 15.39
N ALA A 262 1.64 -14.24 15.15
CA ALA A 262 1.86 -15.55 15.75
C ALA A 262 1.88 -15.49 17.29
N LEU A 263 2.55 -14.48 17.87
CA LEU A 263 2.59 -14.28 19.31
C LEU A 263 1.20 -14.00 19.89
N ILE A 264 0.48 -13.04 19.32
CA ILE A 264 -0.87 -12.70 19.79
C ILE A 264 -1.82 -13.88 19.64
N ARG A 265 -1.74 -14.61 18.52
CA ARG A 265 -2.55 -15.81 18.29
C ARG A 265 -2.28 -16.90 19.33
N SER A 266 -1.02 -17.12 19.71
CA SER A 266 -0.67 -18.11 20.74
C SER A 266 -1.15 -17.75 22.13
N ALA A 267 -1.26 -16.45 22.44
CA ALA A 267 -1.67 -15.95 23.73
C ALA A 267 -3.17 -15.59 23.81
N LEU A 268 -3.92 -15.71 22.71
CA LEU A 268 -5.31 -15.19 22.60
C LEU A 268 -6.26 -15.76 23.66
N TRP A 269 -6.04 -17.00 24.08
CA TRP A 269 -6.86 -17.70 25.07
C TRP A 269 -6.25 -17.73 26.46
N GLN A 270 -5.14 -17.01 26.65
CA GLN A 270 -4.45 -16.93 27.95
C GLN A 270 -4.78 -15.61 28.64
N HIS A 271 -5.01 -15.67 29.96
CA HIS A 271 -5.15 -14.47 30.77
C HIS A 271 -3.76 -13.85 31.02
N CYS A 272 -3.28 -13.08 30.07
CA CYS A 272 -2.02 -12.35 30.21
C CYS A 272 -2.20 -10.89 29.77
N GLU A 273 -1.44 -10.01 30.40
CA GLU A 273 -1.40 -8.62 29.99
C GLU A 273 -0.66 -8.50 28.66
N LEU A 274 -1.36 -8.07 27.62
CA LEU A 274 -0.83 -7.98 26.25
C LEU A 274 0.41 -7.08 26.17
N ARG A 275 0.43 -5.98 26.91
CA ARG A 275 1.57 -5.05 26.89
C ARG A 275 2.83 -5.71 27.44
N SER A 276 2.75 -6.34 28.59
CA SER A 276 3.85 -7.08 29.21
C SER A 276 4.36 -8.21 28.30
N LEU A 277 3.43 -8.91 27.62
CA LEU A 277 3.77 -9.93 26.63
C LEU A 277 4.59 -9.34 25.48
N LEU A 278 4.15 -8.22 24.91
CA LEU A 278 4.83 -7.56 23.80
C LEU A 278 6.18 -6.97 24.20
N GLU A 279 6.29 -6.42 25.39
CA GLU A 279 7.55 -5.91 25.94
C GLU A 279 8.55 -7.03 26.16
N LEU A 280 8.12 -8.14 26.76
CA LEU A 280 8.97 -9.30 27.01
C LEU A 280 9.54 -9.91 25.71
N TYR A 281 8.70 -10.10 24.69
CA TYR A 281 9.10 -10.73 23.44
C TYR A 281 9.56 -9.75 22.35
N GLY A 282 9.30 -8.46 22.52
CA GLY A 282 9.65 -7.39 21.60
C GLY A 282 11.03 -6.78 21.81
N THR A 283 11.54 -6.80 23.03
CA THR A 283 12.83 -6.17 23.40
C THR A 283 14.05 -7.07 23.19
N ALA A 284 13.86 -8.35 22.88
CA ALA A 284 14.96 -9.23 22.55
C ALA A 284 15.62 -8.74 21.24
N ASN A 285 16.63 -7.87 21.39
CA ASN A 285 17.56 -7.50 20.33
C ASN A 285 18.07 -8.77 19.67
N GLY A 286 17.57 -9.17 18.51
CA GLY A 286 18.07 -10.16 17.57
C GLY A 286 18.99 -11.29 18.00
N GLY A 287 19.55 -11.23 19.17
CA GLY A 287 20.26 -12.28 19.87
C GLY A 287 19.22 -13.21 20.47
N GLY A 288 18.84 -14.23 19.72
CA GLY A 288 17.82 -15.19 20.10
C GLY A 288 18.11 -15.90 21.42
N ARG A 289 17.77 -15.26 22.48
CA ARG A 289 17.27 -16.01 23.60
C ARG A 289 15.82 -16.35 23.22
N PHE A 290 15.65 -17.49 22.58
CA PHE A 290 14.50 -18.29 22.89
C PHE A 290 14.51 -18.37 24.42
N LEU A 291 13.74 -17.55 25.09
CA LEU A 291 13.28 -17.90 26.40
C LEU A 291 12.65 -19.25 26.15
N GLY A 292 13.27 -20.29 26.69
CA GLY A 292 12.75 -21.63 26.63
C GLY A 292 11.27 -21.56 26.95
N THR A 293 10.50 -22.49 26.48
CA THR A 293 9.07 -22.64 26.83
C THR A 293 8.90 -22.07 28.22
N PRO A 294 8.05 -21.04 28.40
CA PRO A 294 8.01 -20.32 29.67
C PRO A 294 7.54 -21.28 30.74
N GLN A 295 8.48 -21.96 31.38
CA GLN A 295 8.22 -22.68 32.65
C GLN A 295 7.64 -21.75 33.70
N GLN A 296 7.85 -20.43 33.51
CA GLN A 296 7.29 -19.40 34.36
C GLN A 296 5.90 -18.90 33.97
N ALA A 297 5.37 -19.29 32.81
CA ALA A 297 3.99 -19.01 32.41
C ALA A 297 3.01 -20.10 32.87
N TYR A 298 3.51 -21.20 33.39
CA TYR A 298 2.67 -22.17 34.08
C TYR A 298 2.44 -21.66 35.50
N LEU A 299 1.16 -21.54 35.83
CA LEU A 299 0.73 -21.28 37.20
C LEU A 299 1.55 -22.10 38.19
N ALA A 300 2.13 -21.43 39.19
CA ALA A 300 2.76 -22.10 40.32
C ALA A 300 1.75 -23.11 40.88
N GLY A 301 1.99 -24.40 40.73
CA GLY A 301 1.10 -25.46 41.19
C GLY A 301 0.87 -26.60 40.19
N PHE A 302 1.38 -26.51 38.99
CA PHE A 302 1.43 -27.64 38.04
C PHE A 302 2.90 -28.02 37.77
N GLY A 303 3.48 -28.69 38.71
CA GLY A 303 4.73 -29.43 38.61
C GLY A 303 4.44 -30.89 38.87
#